data_a1714268120c7fbc02f23f25e436ffda
#
_entry.id   a1714268120c7fbc02f23f25e436ffda
#
_cell.length_a   1.000
_cell.length_b   1.000
_cell.length_c   1.000
_cell.angle_alpha   90.00
_cell.angle_beta   90.00
_cell.angle_gamma   90.00
#
_symmetry.space_group_name_H-M   'P 1'
#
loop_
_entity.id
_entity.type
_entity.pdbx_description
1 polymer ?
#
loop_
_entity_poly.entity_id
_entity_poly.type
_entity_poly.pdbx_seq_one_letter_code
_entity_poly.pdbx_strand_id
1 'polypeptide(L)'
;ATLLREERPELSLVYLPHLDYDPQKFGVSGSDMPRLVRELDAACIPLLDAAKEVGARVWIVSEYGHCDVSRPVYLNRALRLAGLLSARQGPFGEVLDTFGSRAFAVCDHQLAHIYVRDLADIPQVAEVISQVDGVGQVFRGEQKGDIGLDHERSGEIVALSEADSWFAYPYWLDDTLAPDFARTVDIHRKPGYDPCELFIDPTIRFPKSRIVSRLIRKKLGFRTLFDIIPLDAGLVKGSHGLYAADPDDRPILVGDGNAPASHLVMTDVRDILLEALLNQG
;
A
#
# COMPACT_ATOMS: atom_id res chain seq x y z
N ALA A 1 17.37 -8.79 17.34
CA ALA A 1 18.43 -8.71 18.34
C ALA A 1 19.18 -10.05 18.48
N THR A 2 18.49 -11.18 18.79
CA THR A 2 19.12 -12.49 18.95
C THR A 2 19.91 -12.91 17.71
N LEU A 3 19.29 -12.84 16.53
CA LEU A 3 19.95 -13.19 15.27
C LEU A 3 21.23 -12.36 15.02
N LEU A 4 21.21 -11.06 15.31
CA LEU A 4 22.40 -10.22 15.18
C LEU A 4 23.55 -10.68 16.08
N ARG A 5 23.26 -11.10 17.31
CA ARG A 5 24.27 -11.55 18.27
C ARG A 5 24.87 -12.92 17.92
N GLU A 6 24.01 -13.84 17.50
CA GLU A 6 24.35 -15.25 17.30
C GLU A 6 24.94 -15.50 15.90
N GLU A 7 24.28 -15.00 14.85
CA GLU A 7 24.63 -15.31 13.46
C GLU A 7 25.53 -14.25 12.80
N ARG A 8 25.56 -13.02 13.33
CA ARG A 8 26.35 -11.88 12.82
C ARG A 8 26.30 -11.73 11.30
N PRO A 9 25.11 -11.61 10.69
CA PRO A 9 25.01 -11.47 9.24
C PRO A 9 25.67 -10.18 8.76
N GLU A 10 26.20 -10.19 7.54
CA GLU A 10 26.83 -9.01 6.91
C GLU A 10 25.82 -7.87 6.71
N LEU A 11 24.54 -8.19 6.41
CA LEU A 11 23.45 -7.26 6.28
C LEU A 11 22.19 -7.80 6.97
N SER A 12 21.56 -6.97 7.77
CA SER A 12 20.24 -7.24 8.35
C SER A 12 19.26 -6.16 7.99
N LEU A 13 18.16 -6.55 7.35
CA LEU A 13 17.03 -5.66 7.07
C LEU A 13 15.92 -5.96 8.07
N VAL A 14 15.45 -4.92 8.78
CA VAL A 14 14.39 -5.03 9.79
C VAL A 14 13.26 -4.10 9.41
N TYR A 15 12.08 -4.67 9.15
CA TYR A 15 10.88 -3.91 8.81
C TYR A 15 10.03 -3.68 10.06
N LEU A 16 9.69 -2.42 10.33
CA LEU A 16 8.91 -1.99 11.50
C LEU A 16 7.73 -1.12 11.06
N PRO A 17 6.56 -1.71 10.75
CA PRO A 17 5.41 -0.98 10.18
C PRO A 17 4.59 -0.22 11.22
N HIS A 18 5.13 0.06 12.40
CA HIS A 18 4.36 0.63 13.53
C HIS A 18 3.72 1.99 13.21
N LEU A 19 4.41 2.83 12.43
CA LEU A 19 3.92 4.17 12.07
C LEU A 19 2.96 4.17 10.88
N ASP A 20 2.65 3.01 10.31
CA ASP A 20 1.82 2.90 9.11
C ASP A 20 0.31 2.77 9.45
N TYR A 21 -0.04 2.06 10.53
CA TYR A 21 -1.42 1.65 10.79
C TYR A 21 -2.35 2.76 11.31
N ASP A 22 -1.94 3.49 12.33
CA ASP A 22 -2.79 4.53 12.92
C ASP A 22 -2.99 5.73 11.95
N PRO A 23 -1.96 6.22 11.21
CA PRO A 23 -2.17 7.24 10.19
C PRO A 23 -3.16 6.84 9.10
N GLN A 24 -3.16 5.60 8.63
CA GLN A 24 -4.15 5.13 7.64
C GLN A 24 -5.57 5.12 8.21
N LYS A 25 -5.72 4.79 9.51
CA LYS A 25 -7.04 4.71 10.17
C LYS A 25 -7.63 6.05 10.55
N PHE A 26 -6.80 6.92 11.09
CA PHE A 26 -7.24 8.14 11.77
C PHE A 26 -6.80 9.41 11.06
N GLY A 27 -6.00 9.28 10.01
CA GLY A 27 -5.24 10.38 9.42
C GLY A 27 -4.01 10.73 10.24
N VAL A 28 -3.10 11.49 9.65
CA VAL A 28 -1.94 12.04 10.36
C VAL A 28 -2.39 12.99 11.46
N SER A 29 -3.33 13.90 11.10
CA SER A 29 -3.90 14.88 12.03
C SER A 29 -4.70 14.25 13.17
N GLY A 30 -5.30 13.08 12.96
CA GLY A 30 -6.09 12.34 13.96
C GLY A 30 -5.26 11.38 14.81
N SER A 31 -3.98 11.18 14.50
CA SER A 31 -3.09 10.23 15.17
C SER A 31 -2.26 10.91 16.27
N ASP A 32 -2.02 10.20 17.37
CA ASP A 32 -1.04 10.62 18.38
C ASP A 32 0.38 10.26 17.94
N MET A 33 0.90 10.97 16.93
CA MET A 33 2.23 10.72 16.36
C MET A 33 3.35 10.74 17.43
N PRO A 34 3.37 11.68 18.41
CA PRO A 34 4.37 11.65 19.47
C PRO A 34 4.35 10.35 20.31
N ARG A 35 3.17 9.76 20.55
CA ARG A 35 3.06 8.46 21.22
C ARG A 35 3.60 7.35 20.35
N LEU A 36 3.17 7.29 19.08
CA LEU A 36 3.58 6.25 18.14
C LEU A 36 5.10 6.23 17.91
N VAL A 37 5.72 7.41 17.79
CA VAL A 37 7.18 7.54 17.65
C VAL A 37 7.89 7.05 18.91
N ARG A 38 7.42 7.38 20.12
CA ARG A 38 8.01 6.85 21.36
C ARG A 38 7.86 5.32 21.47
N GLU A 39 6.75 4.76 21.04
CA GLU A 39 6.53 3.31 21.03
C GLU A 39 7.48 2.61 20.06
N LEU A 40 7.68 3.18 18.87
CA LEU A 40 8.64 2.68 17.88
C LEU A 40 10.08 2.78 18.40
N ASP A 41 10.45 3.92 18.97
CA ASP A 41 11.79 4.14 19.55
C ASP A 41 12.08 3.09 20.63
N ALA A 42 11.14 2.88 21.55
CA ALA A 42 11.27 1.84 22.57
C ALA A 42 11.42 0.43 21.97
N ALA A 43 10.75 0.11 20.87
CA ALA A 43 10.89 -1.15 20.16
C ALA A 43 12.24 -1.30 19.46
N CYS A 44 12.87 -0.18 19.05
CA CYS A 44 14.19 -0.16 18.43
C CYS A 44 15.34 -0.40 19.44
N ILE A 45 15.18 -0.03 20.72
CA ILE A 45 16.25 -0.13 21.73
C ILE A 45 16.97 -1.50 21.72
N PRO A 46 16.27 -2.67 21.80
CA PRO A 46 16.96 -3.96 21.81
C PRO A 46 17.72 -4.26 20.51
N LEU A 47 17.31 -3.66 19.39
CA LEU A 47 18.01 -3.81 18.10
C LEU A 47 19.27 -2.95 18.08
N LEU A 48 19.17 -1.70 18.52
CA LEU A 48 20.29 -0.75 18.59
C LEU A 48 21.36 -1.25 19.59
N ASP A 49 20.96 -1.77 20.75
CA ASP A 49 21.86 -2.38 21.71
C ASP A 49 22.61 -3.58 21.11
N ALA A 50 21.88 -4.47 20.43
CA ALA A 50 22.50 -5.61 19.77
C ALA A 50 23.45 -5.20 18.65
N ALA A 51 23.10 -4.20 17.84
CA ALA A 51 23.97 -3.67 16.79
C ALA A 51 25.26 -3.09 17.40
N LYS A 52 25.14 -2.32 18.48
CA LYS A 52 26.30 -1.76 19.21
C LYS A 52 27.21 -2.85 19.78
N GLU A 53 26.64 -3.89 20.38
CA GLU A 53 27.39 -5.03 20.95
C GLU A 53 28.23 -5.78 19.89
N VAL A 54 27.69 -5.92 18.66
CA VAL A 54 28.42 -6.62 17.58
C VAL A 54 29.23 -5.69 16.68
N GLY A 55 29.22 -4.36 16.94
CA GLY A 55 29.92 -3.37 16.15
C GLY A 55 29.28 -3.10 14.77
N ALA A 56 28.00 -3.37 14.60
CA ALA A 56 27.29 -3.13 13.34
C ALA A 56 26.95 -1.65 13.19
N ARG A 57 27.08 -1.13 11.96
CA ARG A 57 26.56 0.20 11.58
C ARG A 57 25.05 0.13 11.42
N VAL A 58 24.35 1.21 11.76
CA VAL A 58 22.89 1.29 11.73
C VAL A 58 22.43 2.39 10.78
N TRP A 59 21.45 2.05 9.95
CA TRP A 59 20.74 2.98 9.09
C TRP A 59 19.25 2.86 9.35
N ILE A 60 18.56 3.97 9.55
CA ILE A 60 17.10 4.07 9.71
C ILE A 60 16.57 4.76 8.48
N VAL A 61 15.64 4.09 7.80
CA VAL A 61 15.07 4.55 6.52
C VAL A 61 13.56 4.54 6.63
N SER A 62 12.90 5.64 6.24
CA SER A 62 11.48 5.64 5.95
C SER A 62 11.24 5.62 4.44
N GLU A 63 10.21 4.91 3.98
CA GLU A 63 9.89 4.78 2.56
C GLU A 63 9.04 5.94 2.05
N TYR A 64 8.11 6.44 2.87
CA TYR A 64 7.13 7.46 2.53
C TYR A 64 6.68 8.24 3.77
N GLY A 65 6.09 9.41 3.53
CA GLY A 65 5.26 10.13 4.49
C GLY A 65 3.79 9.84 4.26
N HIS A 66 2.95 10.04 5.27
CA HIS A 66 1.50 9.95 5.16
C HIS A 66 0.88 11.33 5.03
N CYS A 67 -0.26 11.39 4.34
CA CYS A 67 -1.13 12.57 4.32
C CYS A 67 -2.57 12.19 4.70
N ASP A 68 -3.34 13.20 5.14
CA ASP A 68 -4.77 13.02 5.40
C ASP A 68 -5.52 12.89 4.08
N VAL A 69 -6.45 11.93 4.02
CA VAL A 69 -7.34 11.73 2.86
C VAL A 69 -8.80 11.61 3.31
N SER A 70 -9.70 11.97 2.42
CA SER A 70 -11.14 11.92 2.66
C SER A 70 -11.93 11.22 1.57
N ARG A 71 -11.32 11.02 0.39
CA ARG A 71 -12.03 10.60 -0.83
C ARG A 71 -11.43 9.35 -1.44
N PRO A 72 -12.11 8.19 -1.32
CA PRO A 72 -11.77 7.00 -2.07
C PRO A 72 -12.19 7.14 -3.54
N VAL A 73 -11.31 6.79 -4.48
CA VAL A 73 -11.50 6.84 -5.92
C VAL A 73 -11.47 5.43 -6.50
N TYR A 74 -12.48 5.06 -7.28
CA TYR A 74 -12.70 3.69 -7.76
C TYR A 74 -12.39 3.58 -9.26
N LEU A 75 -11.12 3.50 -9.65
CA LEU A 75 -10.70 3.40 -11.05
C LEU A 75 -11.29 2.18 -11.75
N ASN A 76 -11.33 1.04 -11.09
CA ASN A 76 -11.90 -0.19 -11.66
C ASN A 76 -13.41 -0.09 -11.92
N ARG A 77 -14.15 0.65 -11.08
CA ARG A 77 -15.57 0.93 -11.36
C ARG A 77 -15.73 1.84 -12.60
N ALA A 78 -14.89 2.85 -12.75
CA ALA A 78 -14.89 3.73 -13.91
C ALA A 78 -14.57 2.96 -15.20
N LEU A 79 -13.53 2.13 -15.19
CA LEU A 79 -13.20 1.25 -16.31
C LEU A 79 -14.34 0.28 -16.66
N ARG A 80 -15.03 -0.25 -15.66
CA ARG A 80 -16.17 -1.14 -15.86
C ARG A 80 -17.35 -0.42 -16.48
N LEU A 81 -17.68 0.77 -16.01
CA LEU A 81 -18.76 1.60 -16.57
C LEU A 81 -18.48 2.00 -18.02
N ALA A 82 -17.21 2.20 -18.36
CA ALA A 82 -16.76 2.48 -19.74
C ALA A 82 -16.68 1.23 -20.63
N GLY A 83 -17.02 0.02 -20.12
CA GLY A 83 -16.94 -1.23 -20.87
C GLY A 83 -15.53 -1.73 -21.15
N LEU A 84 -14.55 -1.25 -20.39
CA LEU A 84 -13.13 -1.61 -20.51
C LEU A 84 -12.73 -2.74 -19.56
N LEU A 85 -13.42 -2.86 -18.42
CA LEU A 85 -13.20 -3.92 -17.45
C LEU A 85 -14.35 -4.90 -17.44
N SER A 86 -14.04 -6.20 -17.43
CA SER A 86 -14.98 -7.32 -17.34
C SER A 86 -14.95 -7.95 -15.95
N ALA A 87 -16.12 -8.27 -15.42
CA ALA A 87 -16.26 -9.09 -14.23
C ALA A 87 -17.21 -10.25 -14.54
N ARG A 88 -16.92 -11.43 -13.98
CA ARG A 88 -17.72 -12.63 -14.14
C ARG A 88 -18.46 -12.95 -12.86
N GLN A 89 -19.70 -13.45 -12.99
CA GLN A 89 -20.43 -13.98 -11.85
C GLN A 89 -19.75 -15.25 -11.36
N GLY A 90 -19.23 -15.21 -10.15
CA GLY A 90 -18.70 -16.38 -9.46
C GLY A 90 -19.72 -17.00 -8.50
N PRO A 91 -19.38 -18.12 -7.87
CA PRO A 91 -20.26 -18.78 -6.89
C PRO A 91 -20.43 -17.98 -5.58
N PHE A 92 -19.56 -17.00 -5.33
CA PHE A 92 -19.52 -16.20 -4.10
C PHE A 92 -19.34 -14.71 -4.39
N GLY A 93 -20.06 -14.18 -5.37
CA GLY A 93 -19.97 -12.81 -5.82
C GLY A 93 -19.22 -12.66 -7.16
N GLU A 94 -19.04 -11.42 -7.59
CA GLU A 94 -18.36 -11.12 -8.84
C GLU A 94 -16.84 -11.30 -8.70
N VAL A 95 -16.21 -11.79 -9.76
CA VAL A 95 -14.76 -11.96 -9.84
C VAL A 95 -14.23 -11.18 -11.04
N LEU A 96 -13.16 -10.41 -10.83
CA LEU A 96 -12.49 -9.68 -11.90
C LEU A 96 -11.98 -10.68 -12.97
N ASP A 97 -12.34 -10.43 -14.21
CA ASP A 97 -11.83 -11.18 -15.35
C ASP A 97 -10.72 -10.39 -16.03
N THR A 98 -9.49 -10.57 -15.55
CA THR A 98 -8.33 -9.88 -16.11
C THR A 98 -8.07 -10.24 -17.57
N PHE A 99 -8.36 -11.50 -17.97
CA PHE A 99 -8.21 -11.95 -19.36
C PHE A 99 -9.31 -11.44 -20.29
N GLY A 100 -10.54 -11.28 -19.78
CA GLY A 100 -11.65 -10.69 -20.51
C GLY A 100 -11.64 -9.16 -20.56
N SER A 101 -10.90 -8.53 -19.66
CA SER A 101 -10.79 -7.07 -19.60
C SER A 101 -9.87 -6.50 -20.68
N ARG A 102 -10.23 -5.33 -21.23
CA ARG A 102 -9.34 -4.52 -22.05
C ARG A 102 -8.35 -3.75 -21.19
N ALA A 103 -8.78 -3.32 -20.00
CA ALA A 103 -7.93 -2.70 -19.00
C ALA A 103 -8.45 -2.97 -17.58
N PHE A 104 -7.54 -2.97 -16.60
CA PHE A 104 -7.85 -3.00 -15.16
C PHE A 104 -6.76 -2.26 -14.38
N ALA A 105 -7.13 -1.72 -13.22
CA ALA A 105 -6.20 -1.04 -12.33
C ALA A 105 -5.80 -1.94 -11.15
N VAL A 106 -4.52 -1.91 -10.81
CA VAL A 106 -3.96 -2.39 -9.55
C VAL A 106 -3.67 -1.16 -8.70
N CYS A 107 -4.45 -0.99 -7.63
CA CYS A 107 -4.46 0.20 -6.79
C CYS A 107 -3.51 0.02 -5.61
N ASP A 108 -2.70 1.05 -5.35
CA ASP A 108 -1.81 1.08 -4.20
C ASP A 108 -1.79 2.50 -3.62
N HIS A 109 -2.66 2.72 -2.63
CA HIS A 109 -2.80 4.02 -1.97
C HIS A 109 -3.10 5.17 -2.95
N GLN A 110 -2.19 6.13 -3.10
CA GLN A 110 -2.35 7.29 -3.97
C GLN A 110 -1.78 7.07 -5.38
N LEU A 111 -1.34 5.86 -5.67
CA LEU A 111 -0.84 5.44 -6.98
C LEU A 111 -1.61 4.23 -7.49
N ALA A 112 -1.81 4.14 -8.80
CA ALA A 112 -2.35 2.95 -9.44
C ALA A 112 -1.63 2.65 -10.76
N HIS A 113 -1.34 1.38 -10.98
CA HIS A 113 -0.91 0.85 -12.27
C HIS A 113 -2.13 0.38 -13.05
N ILE A 114 -2.33 0.89 -14.25
CA ILE A 114 -3.40 0.47 -15.15
C ILE A 114 -2.78 -0.36 -16.27
N TYR A 115 -3.13 -1.64 -16.28
CA TYR A 115 -2.70 -2.60 -17.28
C TYR A 115 -3.68 -2.60 -18.43
N VAL A 116 -3.19 -2.39 -19.65
CA VAL A 116 -3.98 -2.28 -20.88
C VAL A 116 -3.55 -3.40 -21.83
N ARG A 117 -4.48 -4.28 -22.22
CA ARG A 117 -4.18 -5.46 -23.02
C ARG A 117 -3.74 -5.14 -24.44
N ASP A 118 -4.41 -4.20 -25.10
CA ASP A 118 -4.07 -3.73 -26.44
C ASP A 118 -3.55 -2.29 -26.36
N LEU A 119 -2.33 -2.06 -26.82
CA LEU A 119 -1.72 -0.73 -26.80
C LEU A 119 -2.54 0.32 -27.57
N ALA A 120 -3.35 -0.08 -28.55
CA ALA A 120 -4.28 0.80 -29.25
C ALA A 120 -5.37 1.37 -28.34
N ASP A 121 -5.67 0.73 -27.21
CA ASP A 121 -6.67 1.17 -26.24
C ASP A 121 -6.12 2.21 -25.24
N ILE A 122 -4.79 2.39 -25.14
CA ILE A 122 -4.17 3.31 -24.18
C ILE A 122 -4.77 4.72 -24.21
N PRO A 123 -4.99 5.35 -25.38
CA PRO A 123 -5.57 6.70 -25.43
C PRO A 123 -6.98 6.75 -24.81
N GLN A 124 -7.82 5.77 -25.12
CA GLN A 124 -9.18 5.68 -24.58
C GLN A 124 -9.18 5.43 -23.08
N VAL A 125 -8.33 4.50 -22.62
CA VAL A 125 -8.20 4.17 -21.19
C VAL A 125 -7.70 5.38 -20.41
N ALA A 126 -6.66 6.06 -20.90
CA ALA A 126 -6.11 7.25 -20.26
C ALA A 126 -7.15 8.38 -20.17
N GLU A 127 -7.96 8.58 -21.21
CA GLU A 127 -9.07 9.56 -21.20
C GLU A 127 -10.09 9.22 -20.11
N VAL A 128 -10.54 7.96 -20.04
CA VAL A 128 -11.51 7.52 -19.01
C VAL A 128 -10.93 7.75 -17.60
N ILE A 129 -9.67 7.40 -17.37
CA ILE A 129 -9.03 7.54 -16.05
C ILE A 129 -8.87 9.04 -15.70
N SER A 130 -8.45 9.89 -16.65
CA SER A 130 -8.22 11.32 -16.39
C SER A 130 -9.50 12.10 -16.06
N GLN A 131 -10.66 11.57 -16.44
CA GLN A 131 -11.97 12.19 -16.15
C GLN A 131 -12.55 11.74 -14.80
N VAL A 132 -11.90 10.82 -14.09
CA VAL A 132 -12.38 10.38 -12.78
C VAL A 132 -12.03 11.44 -11.74
N ASP A 133 -13.05 11.94 -11.05
CA ASP A 133 -12.87 12.91 -9.96
C ASP A 133 -11.97 12.32 -8.85
N GLY A 134 -10.94 13.06 -8.45
CA GLY A 134 -9.90 12.61 -7.52
C GLY A 134 -8.66 12.01 -8.17
N VAL A 135 -8.59 11.90 -9.50
CA VAL A 135 -7.36 11.63 -10.24
C VAL A 135 -6.65 12.94 -10.52
N GLY A 136 -5.43 13.09 -10.02
CA GLY A 136 -4.61 14.28 -10.18
C GLY A 136 -3.76 14.26 -11.45
N GLN A 137 -3.08 13.15 -11.72
CA GLN A 137 -2.17 13.03 -12.86
C GLN A 137 -2.22 11.63 -13.48
N VAL A 138 -2.01 11.58 -14.81
CA VAL A 138 -1.98 10.32 -15.58
C VAL A 138 -0.76 10.32 -16.48
N PHE A 139 0.09 9.30 -16.33
CA PHE A 139 1.34 9.12 -17.05
C PHE A 139 1.26 7.92 -17.99
N ARG A 140 1.77 8.04 -19.21
CA ARG A 140 1.83 6.98 -20.22
C ARG A 140 3.08 7.11 -21.08
N GLY A 141 3.53 5.99 -21.67
CA GLY A 141 4.72 5.97 -22.51
C GLY A 141 5.94 6.55 -21.78
N GLU A 142 6.67 7.44 -22.43
CA GLU A 142 7.88 8.07 -21.89
C GLU A 142 7.64 8.93 -20.65
N GLN A 143 6.43 9.47 -20.46
CA GLN A 143 6.09 10.27 -19.28
C GLN A 143 6.25 9.52 -17.96
N LYS A 144 6.19 8.19 -17.97
CA LYS A 144 6.44 7.37 -16.78
C LYS A 144 7.87 7.50 -16.27
N GLY A 145 8.82 7.85 -17.15
CA GLY A 145 10.20 8.13 -16.79
C GLY A 145 10.35 9.37 -15.91
N ASP A 146 9.47 10.36 -16.05
CA ASP A 146 9.49 11.59 -15.25
C ASP A 146 9.26 11.32 -13.76
N ILE A 147 8.62 10.19 -13.45
CA ILE A 147 8.34 9.71 -12.08
C ILE A 147 9.09 8.42 -11.72
N GLY A 148 10.06 8.00 -12.56
CA GLY A 148 10.88 6.80 -12.32
C GLY A 148 10.14 5.48 -12.43
N LEU A 149 9.01 5.42 -13.15
CA LEU A 149 8.14 4.24 -13.28
C LEU A 149 8.04 3.72 -14.73
N ASP A 150 9.07 3.91 -15.56
CA ASP A 150 9.15 3.43 -16.94
C ASP A 150 9.64 1.96 -17.06
N HIS A 151 9.49 1.19 -15.99
CA HIS A 151 9.90 -0.21 -15.96
C HIS A 151 8.88 -1.11 -16.67
N GLU A 152 9.34 -2.25 -17.24
CA GLU A 152 8.54 -3.23 -17.98
C GLU A 152 7.36 -3.83 -17.18
N ARG A 153 7.49 -3.90 -15.85
CA ARG A 153 6.42 -4.39 -14.95
C ARG A 153 5.42 -3.31 -14.54
N SER A 154 5.67 -2.05 -14.85
CA SER A 154 4.70 -0.97 -14.63
C SER A 154 3.53 -1.13 -15.60
N GLY A 155 2.34 -0.74 -15.17
CA GLY A 155 1.19 -0.65 -16.06
C GLY A 155 1.48 0.27 -17.26
N GLU A 156 0.78 0.06 -18.36
CA GLU A 156 0.86 0.92 -19.54
C GLU A 156 0.55 2.38 -19.21
N ILE A 157 -0.31 2.55 -18.19
CA ILE A 157 -0.66 3.86 -17.61
C ILE A 157 -0.38 3.80 -16.11
N VAL A 158 0.13 4.91 -15.56
CA VAL A 158 0.24 5.13 -14.11
C VAL A 158 -0.62 6.35 -13.77
N ALA A 159 -1.48 6.21 -12.76
CA ALA A 159 -2.28 7.30 -12.23
C ALA A 159 -1.82 7.68 -10.83
N LEU A 160 -1.76 8.98 -10.54
CA LEU A 160 -1.61 9.53 -9.20
C LEU A 160 -2.93 10.23 -8.82
N SER A 161 -3.32 10.12 -7.56
CA SER A 161 -4.52 10.77 -7.05
C SER A 161 -4.31 12.27 -6.80
N GLU A 162 -5.39 12.99 -6.53
CA GLU A 162 -5.31 14.28 -5.85
C GLU A 162 -4.84 14.09 -4.39
N ALA A 163 -4.38 15.16 -3.76
CA ALA A 163 -3.76 15.11 -2.44
C ALA A 163 -4.69 14.56 -1.34
N ASP A 164 -5.99 14.85 -1.42
CA ASP A 164 -7.01 14.40 -0.46
C ASP A 164 -7.68 13.07 -0.81
N SER A 165 -7.19 12.42 -1.86
CA SER A 165 -7.80 11.24 -2.48
C SER A 165 -6.85 10.04 -2.47
N TRP A 166 -7.40 8.83 -2.61
CA TRP A 166 -6.66 7.59 -2.73
C TRP A 166 -7.43 6.56 -3.56
N PHE A 167 -6.75 5.58 -4.15
CA PHE A 167 -7.35 4.61 -5.07
C PHE A 167 -7.80 3.35 -4.34
N ALA A 168 -9.12 3.10 -4.36
CA ALA A 168 -9.72 1.90 -3.83
C ALA A 168 -9.93 0.85 -4.94
N TYR A 169 -9.60 -0.40 -4.65
CA TYR A 169 -9.58 -1.50 -5.63
C TYR A 169 -10.96 -2.01 -6.12
N PRO A 170 -12.11 -1.83 -5.42
CA PRO A 170 -13.38 -2.43 -5.82
C PRO A 170 -13.74 -2.19 -7.28
N TYR A 171 -14.11 -3.29 -7.96
CA TYR A 171 -14.55 -3.31 -9.36
C TYR A 171 -16.04 -3.64 -9.51
N TRP A 172 -16.69 -4.15 -8.48
CA TRP A 172 -18.13 -4.38 -8.46
C TRP A 172 -18.89 -3.07 -8.30
N LEU A 173 -20.07 -2.97 -8.96
CA LEU A 173 -20.89 -1.75 -8.95
C LEU A 173 -21.91 -1.75 -7.81
N ASP A 174 -22.23 -2.91 -7.27
CA ASP A 174 -23.15 -3.13 -6.15
C ASP A 174 -22.45 -3.97 -5.09
N ASP A 175 -22.42 -3.51 -3.86
CA ASP A 175 -21.75 -4.19 -2.75
C ASP A 175 -22.39 -5.53 -2.36
N THR A 176 -23.62 -5.78 -2.79
CA THR A 176 -24.27 -7.11 -2.66
C THR A 176 -23.64 -8.16 -3.59
N LEU A 177 -22.96 -7.72 -4.64
CA LEU A 177 -22.25 -8.56 -5.60
C LEU A 177 -20.75 -8.67 -5.29
N ALA A 178 -20.28 -7.99 -4.23
CA ALA A 178 -18.88 -8.07 -3.82
C ALA A 178 -18.42 -9.52 -3.63
N PRO A 179 -17.22 -9.89 -4.06
CA PRO A 179 -16.70 -11.24 -3.84
C PRO A 179 -16.53 -11.51 -2.35
N ASP A 180 -16.65 -12.77 -1.94
CA ASP A 180 -16.59 -13.18 -0.54
C ASP A 180 -15.27 -12.82 0.14
N PHE A 181 -14.17 -12.78 -0.61
CA PHE A 181 -12.86 -12.37 -0.10
C PHE A 181 -12.75 -10.87 0.17
N ALA A 182 -13.62 -10.04 -0.39
CA ALA A 182 -13.57 -8.59 -0.19
C ALA A 182 -13.72 -8.18 1.29
N ARG A 183 -14.44 -9.00 2.07
CA ARG A 183 -14.64 -8.78 3.52
C ARG A 183 -13.61 -9.51 4.40
N THR A 184 -12.49 -9.95 3.81
CA THR A 184 -11.45 -10.71 4.52
C THR A 184 -10.09 -10.07 4.32
N VAL A 185 -9.13 -10.38 5.20
CA VAL A 185 -7.73 -10.10 4.96
C VAL A 185 -7.20 -11.11 3.95
N ASP A 186 -7.06 -10.69 2.69
CA ASP A 186 -6.61 -11.54 1.58
C ASP A 186 -5.96 -10.70 0.48
N ILE A 187 -4.75 -10.25 0.74
CA ILE A 187 -3.99 -9.35 -0.15
C ILE A 187 -3.71 -9.92 -1.54
N HIS A 188 -3.75 -11.25 -1.71
CA HIS A 188 -3.39 -11.89 -2.99
C HIS A 188 -4.54 -12.00 -3.98
N ARG A 189 -5.79 -11.78 -3.56
CA ARG A 189 -6.96 -11.82 -4.45
C ARG A 189 -7.49 -10.46 -4.85
N LYS A 190 -7.10 -9.43 -4.12
CA LYS A 190 -7.49 -8.05 -4.38
C LYS A 190 -6.55 -7.45 -5.42
N PRO A 191 -7.04 -6.74 -6.44
CA PRO A 191 -6.19 -6.04 -7.40
C PRO A 191 -5.62 -4.75 -6.78
N GLY A 192 -4.65 -4.92 -5.90
CA GLY A 192 -3.97 -3.88 -5.15
C GLY A 192 -4.08 -4.03 -3.64
N TYR A 193 -3.60 -3.04 -2.92
CA TYR A 193 -3.67 -2.97 -1.47
C TYR A 193 -5.05 -2.44 -1.02
N ASP A 194 -5.56 -2.97 0.10
CA ASP A 194 -6.85 -2.59 0.66
C ASP A 194 -6.70 -2.12 2.12
N PRO A 195 -6.58 -0.81 2.38
CA PRO A 195 -6.49 -0.29 3.75
C PRO A 195 -7.71 -0.61 4.61
N CYS A 196 -8.86 -1.00 4.01
CA CYS A 196 -10.03 -1.44 4.77
C CYS A 196 -9.74 -2.69 5.63
N GLU A 197 -8.69 -3.46 5.30
CA GLU A 197 -8.23 -4.61 6.10
C GLU A 197 -7.78 -4.23 7.52
N LEU A 198 -7.48 -2.96 7.76
CA LEU A 198 -7.14 -2.43 9.08
C LEU A 198 -8.35 -2.26 10.02
N PHE A 199 -9.57 -2.39 9.49
CA PHE A 199 -10.78 -2.12 10.24
C PHE A 199 -11.59 -3.40 10.49
N ILE A 200 -12.34 -3.38 11.58
CA ILE A 200 -13.47 -4.30 11.77
C ILE A 200 -14.71 -3.55 11.33
N ASP A 201 -15.54 -4.18 10.50
CA ASP A 201 -16.78 -3.60 9.98
C ASP A 201 -17.65 -3.07 11.14
N PRO A 202 -17.87 -1.75 11.23
CA PRO A 202 -18.61 -1.13 12.33
C PRO A 202 -20.09 -1.56 12.38
N THR A 203 -20.62 -2.13 11.30
CA THR A 203 -22.00 -2.67 11.27
C THR A 203 -22.13 -3.99 12.02
N ILE A 204 -21.02 -4.67 12.32
CA ILE A 204 -21.04 -5.93 13.09
C ILE A 204 -21.23 -5.63 14.57
N ARG A 205 -22.44 -5.85 15.09
CA ARG A 205 -22.80 -5.57 16.49
C ARG A 205 -21.94 -6.33 17.51
N PHE A 206 -21.54 -7.60 17.22
CA PHE A 206 -20.79 -8.47 18.12
C PHE A 206 -19.59 -9.09 17.39
N PRO A 207 -18.52 -8.33 17.09
CA PRO A 207 -17.41 -8.85 16.28
C PRO A 207 -16.68 -10.02 16.94
N LYS A 208 -16.47 -10.00 18.26
CA LYS A 208 -15.84 -11.12 18.99
C LYS A 208 -16.62 -12.42 18.84
N SER A 209 -17.95 -12.36 18.99
CA SER A 209 -18.82 -13.53 18.84
C SER A 209 -18.79 -14.07 17.40
N ARG A 210 -18.75 -13.19 16.41
CA ARG A 210 -18.61 -13.56 15.00
C ARG A 210 -17.29 -14.27 14.76
N ILE A 211 -16.17 -13.74 15.25
CA ILE A 211 -14.84 -14.38 15.15
C ILE A 211 -14.84 -15.77 15.79
N VAL A 212 -15.34 -15.90 17.02
CA VAL A 212 -15.42 -17.19 17.72
C VAL A 212 -16.26 -18.19 16.93
N SER A 213 -17.41 -17.79 16.42
CA SER A 213 -18.27 -18.64 15.57
C SER A 213 -17.52 -19.12 14.31
N ARG A 214 -16.74 -18.23 13.64
CA ARG A 214 -15.93 -18.60 12.47
C ARG A 214 -14.81 -19.58 12.84
N LEU A 215 -14.15 -19.40 13.99
CA LEU A 215 -13.13 -20.33 14.48
C LEU A 215 -13.71 -21.73 14.76
N ILE A 216 -14.87 -21.80 15.41
CA ILE A 216 -15.58 -23.07 15.66
C ILE A 216 -15.93 -23.77 14.34
N ARG A 217 -16.54 -23.05 13.39
CA ARG A 217 -16.86 -23.60 12.06
C ARG A 217 -15.63 -24.12 11.33
N LYS A 218 -14.52 -23.37 11.36
CA LYS A 218 -13.24 -23.78 10.77
C LYS A 218 -12.73 -25.07 11.42
N LYS A 219 -12.80 -25.17 12.77
CA LYS A 219 -12.40 -26.35 13.51
C LYS A 219 -13.26 -27.59 13.18
N LEU A 220 -14.53 -27.38 12.84
CA LEU A 220 -15.46 -28.43 12.39
C LEU A 220 -15.30 -28.80 10.90
N GLY A 221 -14.32 -28.26 10.19
CA GLY A 221 -14.03 -28.60 8.80
C GLY A 221 -14.88 -27.85 7.75
N PHE A 222 -15.70 -26.88 8.15
CA PHE A 222 -16.46 -26.08 7.19
C PHE A 222 -15.56 -25.03 6.50
N ARG A 223 -15.78 -24.79 5.20
CA ARG A 223 -15.22 -23.63 4.52
C ARG A 223 -15.64 -22.37 5.29
N THR A 224 -14.69 -21.63 5.78
CA THR A 224 -14.97 -20.47 6.64
C THR A 224 -14.03 -19.35 6.30
N LEU A 225 -14.59 -18.17 6.02
CA LEU A 225 -13.87 -16.91 5.85
C LEU A 225 -14.06 -16.04 7.09
N PHE A 226 -13.05 -15.27 7.42
CA PHE A 226 -13.11 -14.26 8.48
C PHE A 226 -13.63 -12.95 7.88
N ASP A 227 -14.93 -12.93 7.59
CA ASP A 227 -15.68 -11.87 6.92
C ASP A 227 -16.02 -10.71 7.89
N ILE A 228 -15.00 -10.03 8.36
CA ILE A 228 -15.11 -8.95 9.36
C ILE A 228 -14.63 -7.59 8.84
N ILE A 229 -14.11 -7.54 7.62
CA ILE A 229 -13.60 -6.33 7.00
C ILE A 229 -14.76 -5.53 6.38
N PRO A 230 -14.81 -4.20 6.54
CA PRO A 230 -15.81 -3.36 5.88
C PRO A 230 -15.55 -3.25 4.38
N LEU A 231 -16.59 -2.93 3.61
CA LEU A 231 -16.47 -2.51 2.22
C LEU A 231 -16.43 -0.98 2.07
N ASP A 232 -16.65 -0.26 3.17
CA ASP A 232 -16.69 1.21 3.19
C ASP A 232 -15.27 1.78 3.20
N ALA A 233 -14.78 2.13 2.02
CA ALA A 233 -13.49 2.77 1.85
C ALA A 233 -13.42 4.19 2.46
N GLY A 234 -14.55 4.81 2.75
CA GLY A 234 -14.60 6.11 3.42
C GLY A 234 -14.12 6.10 4.88
N LEU A 235 -13.88 4.91 5.46
CA LEU A 235 -13.28 4.77 6.78
C LEU A 235 -11.79 5.10 6.81
N VAL A 236 -11.09 4.98 5.69
CA VAL A 236 -9.67 5.30 5.56
C VAL A 236 -9.48 6.81 5.62
N LYS A 237 -8.57 7.27 6.49
CA LYS A 237 -8.34 8.70 6.77
C LYS A 237 -6.94 9.18 6.44
N GLY A 238 -6.01 8.27 6.17
CA GLY A 238 -4.67 8.61 5.73
C GLY A 238 -4.19 7.67 4.64
N SER A 239 -3.31 8.17 3.80
CA SER A 239 -2.73 7.44 2.68
C SER A 239 -1.34 7.97 2.36
N HIS A 240 -0.68 7.37 1.38
CA HIS A 240 0.65 7.74 0.91
C HIS A 240 0.80 7.41 -0.59
N GLY A 241 1.94 7.74 -1.18
CA GLY A 241 2.27 7.41 -2.57
C GLY A 241 2.45 8.62 -3.48
N LEU A 242 2.07 9.81 -3.04
CA LEU A 242 2.41 11.05 -3.72
C LEU A 242 3.78 11.57 -3.29
N TYR A 243 4.42 12.30 -4.19
CA TYR A 243 5.62 13.05 -3.85
C TYR A 243 5.24 14.21 -2.90
N ALA A 244 5.82 14.22 -1.70
CA ALA A 244 5.51 15.23 -0.70
C ALA A 244 5.91 16.63 -1.20
N ALA A 245 4.93 17.54 -1.23
CA ALA A 245 5.16 18.93 -1.64
C ALA A 245 6.02 19.66 -0.60
N ASP A 246 5.75 19.43 0.69
CA ASP A 246 6.56 19.95 1.79
C ASP A 246 7.78 19.05 2.01
N PRO A 247 9.02 19.62 2.04
CA PRO A 247 10.21 18.86 2.38
C PRO A 247 10.16 18.17 3.74
N ASP A 248 9.46 18.74 4.72
CA ASP A 248 9.34 18.18 6.07
C ASP A 248 8.46 16.90 6.12
N ASP A 249 7.63 16.67 5.09
CA ASP A 249 6.81 15.47 4.94
C ASP A 249 7.52 14.34 4.16
N ARG A 250 8.75 14.58 3.72
CA ARG A 250 9.49 13.60 2.91
C ARG A 250 10.10 12.49 3.77
N PRO A 251 10.34 11.32 3.16
CA PRO A 251 11.10 10.24 3.79
C PRO A 251 12.46 10.70 4.29
N ILE A 252 12.94 10.06 5.36
CA ILE A 252 14.22 10.36 5.98
C ILE A 252 15.19 9.18 5.90
N LEU A 253 16.48 9.49 5.84
CA LEU A 253 17.59 8.57 6.06
C LEU A 253 18.44 9.09 7.22
N VAL A 254 18.58 8.28 8.27
CA VAL A 254 19.42 8.57 9.44
C VAL A 254 20.41 7.42 9.61
N GLY A 255 21.69 7.70 9.77
CA GLY A 255 22.68 6.62 9.90
C GLY A 255 24.00 7.08 10.49
N ASP A 256 24.87 6.09 10.74
CA ASP A 256 26.22 6.29 11.23
C ASP A 256 27.13 6.80 10.09
N GLY A 257 27.53 8.04 10.14
CA GLY A 257 28.46 8.64 9.17
C GLY A 257 28.01 9.99 8.63
N ASN A 258 28.78 10.51 7.70
CA ASN A 258 28.43 11.75 6.99
C ASN A 258 27.38 11.45 5.93
N ALA A 259 26.32 12.25 5.88
CA ALA A 259 25.38 12.19 4.77
C ALA A 259 26.11 12.51 3.46
N PRO A 260 26.00 11.67 2.43
CA PRO A 260 26.69 11.89 1.16
C PRO A 260 26.18 13.13 0.41
N ALA A 261 24.93 13.51 0.66
CA ALA A 261 24.28 14.69 0.09
C ALA A 261 23.14 15.20 0.98
N SER A 262 22.72 16.45 0.79
CA SER A 262 21.57 17.03 1.51
C SER A 262 20.22 16.54 0.97
N HIS A 263 20.20 16.03 -0.25
CA HIS A 263 19.04 15.43 -0.90
C HIS A 263 19.44 14.12 -1.54
N LEU A 264 18.66 13.07 -1.25
CA LEU A 264 18.82 11.72 -1.77
C LEU A 264 17.51 11.30 -2.43
N VAL A 265 17.59 10.41 -3.39
CA VAL A 265 16.43 9.66 -3.90
C VAL A 265 16.45 8.25 -3.32
N MET A 266 15.30 7.56 -3.29
CA MET A 266 15.20 6.23 -2.67
C MET A 266 16.18 5.21 -3.23
N THR A 267 16.51 5.32 -4.52
CA THR A 267 17.48 4.43 -5.20
C THR A 267 18.91 4.60 -4.68
N ASP A 268 19.27 5.76 -4.14
CA ASP A 268 20.62 6.04 -3.60
C ASP A 268 20.89 5.23 -2.32
N VAL A 269 19.84 4.84 -1.59
CA VAL A 269 19.97 4.05 -0.34
C VAL A 269 20.69 2.74 -0.60
N ARG A 270 20.43 2.08 -1.74
CA ARG A 270 21.14 0.85 -2.13
C ARG A 270 22.65 1.08 -2.21
N ASP A 271 23.07 2.14 -2.87
CA ASP A 271 24.49 2.41 -3.14
C ASP A 271 25.21 2.83 -1.84
N ILE A 272 24.54 3.61 -0.97
CA ILE A 272 25.02 3.94 0.38
C ILE A 272 25.27 2.68 1.21
N LEU A 273 24.32 1.74 1.21
CA LEU A 273 24.45 0.48 1.96
C LEU A 273 25.54 -0.42 1.37
N LEU A 274 25.65 -0.52 0.04
CA LEU A 274 26.70 -1.28 -0.62
C LEU A 274 28.09 -0.70 -0.36
N GLU A 275 28.26 0.62 -0.44
CA GLU A 275 29.50 1.28 -0.09
C GLU A 275 29.88 1.02 1.37
N ALA A 276 28.88 1.08 2.25
CA ALA A 276 29.07 0.79 3.66
C ALA A 276 29.49 -0.67 3.93
N LEU A 277 29.04 -1.63 3.13
CA LEU A 277 29.44 -3.06 3.21
C LEU A 277 30.83 -3.28 2.63
N LEU A 278 31.15 -2.69 1.48
CA LEU A 278 32.40 -2.93 0.77
C LEU A 278 33.61 -2.23 1.39
N ASN A 279 33.39 -1.11 2.08
CA ASN A 279 34.44 -0.31 2.73
C ASN A 279 34.63 -0.71 4.23
N GLN A 280 34.30 -1.95 4.60
CA GLN A 280 34.64 -2.52 5.92
C GLN A 280 36.09 -3.04 5.88
N GLY A 281 37.06 -2.16 5.67
CA GLY A 281 38.48 -2.46 5.70
C GLY A 281 39.22 -1.62 6.74
#